data_84ebebcaaae82cdc38b2b092bbee4488
#
_entry.id   84ebebcaaae82cdc38b2b092bbee4488
#
_cell.length_a   1.000
_cell.length_b   1.000
_cell.length_c   1.000
_cell.angle_alpha   90.00
_cell.angle_beta   90.00
_cell.angle_gamma   90.00
#
_symmetry.space_group_name_H-M   'P 1'
#
loop_
_entity.id
_entity.type
_entity.pdbx_description
1 polymer ?
#
loop_
_entity_poly.entity_id
_entity_poly.type
_entity_poly.pdbx_seq_one_letter_code
_entity_poly.pdbx_strand_id
1 'polypeptide(L)'
;MKILFMASLCFLLSATGVQAGHHEQGETTASAVIGTSFSPDGTAKEVVVGSLSHQQMWVDYIQAHNDRDLKKIAEINAEDWVGYPPDGSVIEGNAAHIAWLDEWFKSSDDPKWTVRWMIANSEKNDEGEVEHWLTTGNDITFNDADGNQVTEHHMHNIQFADGRITQIYVYSRPAPNT
;
A
#
# COMPACT_ATOMS: atom_id res chain seq x y z
N MET A 1 -75.07 -48.38 -28.83
CA MET A 1 -74.13 -47.27 -28.90
C MET A 1 -73.33 -47.28 -27.60
N LYS A 2 -72.14 -47.96 -27.63
CA LYS A 2 -71.32 -48.17 -26.46
C LYS A 2 -70.16 -47.15 -26.50
N ILE A 3 -70.05 -46.35 -25.47
CA ILE A 3 -68.95 -45.37 -25.30
C ILE A 3 -67.94 -46.06 -24.40
N LEU A 4 -66.72 -46.20 -24.93
CA LEU A 4 -65.57 -46.80 -24.27
C LEU A 4 -64.80 -45.65 -23.54
N PHE A 5 -64.66 -45.73 -22.22
CA PHE A 5 -63.82 -44.87 -21.42
C PHE A 5 -62.41 -45.43 -21.37
N MET A 6 -61.43 -44.66 -21.87
CA MET A 6 -60.01 -44.96 -21.80
C MET A 6 -59.44 -44.21 -20.61
N ALA A 7 -59.02 -44.94 -19.56
CA ALA A 7 -58.34 -44.35 -18.42
C ALA A 7 -56.85 -44.21 -18.73
N SER A 8 -56.38 -42.94 -18.73
CA SER A 8 -54.95 -42.63 -18.88
C SER A 8 -54.30 -42.59 -17.51
N LEU A 9 -53.34 -43.51 -17.30
CA LEU A 9 -52.55 -43.62 -16.08
C LEU A 9 -51.32 -42.72 -16.21
N CYS A 10 -51.31 -41.56 -15.52
CA CYS A 10 -50.11 -40.69 -15.40
C CYS A 10 -49.17 -41.23 -14.34
N PHE A 11 -48.01 -41.71 -14.78
CA PHE A 11 -46.88 -41.98 -13.89
C PHE A 11 -46.21 -40.67 -13.49
N LEU A 12 -46.27 -40.31 -12.21
CA LEU A 12 -45.48 -39.23 -11.61
C LEU A 12 -44.11 -39.78 -11.26
N LEU A 13 -43.08 -39.42 -12.04
CA LEU A 13 -41.68 -39.58 -11.64
C LEU A 13 -41.32 -38.48 -10.66
N SER A 14 -41.12 -38.82 -9.39
CA SER A 14 -40.54 -37.92 -8.40
C SER A 14 -39.02 -37.89 -8.60
N ALA A 15 -38.51 -36.82 -9.21
CA ALA A 15 -37.08 -36.52 -9.24
C ALA A 15 -36.67 -35.97 -7.88
N THR A 16 -36.00 -36.76 -7.05
CA THR A 16 -35.28 -36.27 -5.85
C THR A 16 -34.03 -35.55 -6.31
N GLY A 17 -34.11 -34.23 -6.36
CA GLY A 17 -32.96 -33.37 -6.57
C GLY A 17 -32.05 -33.43 -5.35
N VAL A 18 -30.88 -34.05 -5.50
CA VAL A 18 -29.78 -33.94 -4.54
C VAL A 18 -29.22 -32.54 -4.71
N GLN A 19 -29.57 -31.65 -3.78
CA GLN A 19 -28.98 -30.32 -3.68
C GLN A 19 -27.60 -30.50 -3.06
N ALA A 20 -26.56 -30.50 -3.90
CA ALA A 20 -25.18 -30.37 -3.43
C ALA A 20 -25.02 -28.98 -2.83
N GLY A 21 -25.09 -28.91 -1.50
CA GLY A 21 -24.71 -27.70 -0.77
C GLY A 21 -23.22 -27.44 -1.00
N HIS A 22 -22.89 -26.48 -1.83
CA HIS A 22 -21.58 -25.86 -1.79
C HIS A 22 -21.47 -25.12 -0.44
N HIS A 23 -20.88 -25.78 0.55
CA HIS A 23 -20.26 -25.12 1.65
C HIS A 23 -19.01 -24.41 1.04
N GLU A 24 -19.13 -23.13 0.69
CA GLU A 24 -17.99 -22.24 0.69
C GLU A 24 -17.52 -22.16 2.14
N GLN A 25 -16.66 -23.08 2.52
CA GLN A 25 -15.74 -22.83 3.63
C GLN A 25 -14.83 -21.71 3.13
N GLY A 26 -15.14 -20.47 3.55
CA GLY A 26 -14.18 -19.38 3.53
C GLY A 26 -13.01 -19.81 4.42
N GLU A 27 -12.04 -20.51 3.83
CA GLU A 27 -10.71 -20.60 4.43
C GLU A 27 -10.22 -19.17 4.54
N THR A 28 -10.29 -18.61 5.73
CA THR A 28 -9.43 -17.49 6.13
C THR A 28 -8.01 -18.05 6.05
N THR A 29 -7.40 -18.00 4.87
CA THR A 29 -5.97 -18.27 4.72
C THR A 29 -5.26 -17.28 5.63
N ALA A 30 -4.68 -17.77 6.71
CA ALA A 30 -3.82 -16.95 7.57
C ALA A 30 -2.77 -16.29 6.68
N SER A 31 -2.61 -14.98 6.81
CA SER A 31 -1.60 -14.24 6.05
C SER A 31 -0.22 -14.87 6.30
N ALA A 32 0.57 -15.04 5.24
CA ALA A 32 1.90 -15.62 5.36
C ALA A 32 2.80 -14.76 6.25
N VAL A 33 3.46 -15.38 7.22
CA VAL A 33 4.49 -14.73 8.04
C VAL A 33 5.74 -14.54 7.18
N ILE A 34 6.23 -13.31 7.10
CA ILE A 34 7.39 -12.90 6.28
C ILE A 34 8.54 -12.33 7.10
N GLY A 35 8.36 -12.14 8.40
CA GLY A 35 9.39 -11.58 9.28
C GLY A 35 8.95 -11.54 10.73
N THR A 36 9.80 -10.89 11.53
CA THR A 36 9.58 -10.68 12.97
C THR A 36 9.95 -9.24 13.29
N SER A 37 9.10 -8.57 14.07
CA SER A 37 9.42 -7.31 14.75
C SER A 37 9.53 -7.55 16.25
N PHE A 38 10.01 -6.56 16.98
CA PHE A 38 10.18 -6.63 18.42
C PHE A 38 9.63 -5.39 19.10
N SER A 39 8.79 -5.58 20.11
CA SER A 39 8.38 -4.50 21.00
C SER A 39 9.58 -3.96 21.81
N PRO A 40 9.49 -2.77 22.41
CA PRO A 40 10.58 -2.21 23.23
C PRO A 40 11.01 -3.09 24.38
N ASP A 41 10.15 -3.96 24.91
CA ASP A 41 10.44 -4.95 25.95
C ASP A 41 11.11 -6.23 25.41
N GLY A 42 11.31 -6.34 24.09
CA GLY A 42 11.89 -7.50 23.42
C GLY A 42 10.90 -8.60 23.04
N THR A 43 9.61 -8.39 23.23
CA THR A 43 8.58 -9.36 22.79
C THR A 43 8.55 -9.44 21.29
N ALA A 44 8.70 -10.66 20.74
CA ALA A 44 8.65 -10.91 19.31
C ALA A 44 7.20 -10.91 18.80
N LYS A 45 6.98 -10.28 17.63
CA LYS A 45 5.71 -10.22 16.92
C LYS A 45 5.88 -10.71 15.50
N GLU A 46 4.86 -11.35 14.96
CA GLU A 46 4.84 -11.78 13.56
C GLU A 46 4.59 -10.59 12.63
N VAL A 47 5.45 -10.45 11.64
CA VAL A 47 5.23 -9.59 10.49
C VAL A 47 4.65 -10.46 9.36
N VAL A 48 3.49 -10.10 8.86
CA VAL A 48 2.79 -10.84 7.82
C VAL A 48 2.75 -10.05 6.50
N VAL A 49 2.45 -10.73 5.40
CA VAL A 49 2.30 -10.08 4.10
C VAL A 49 1.20 -9.01 4.17
N GLY A 50 1.47 -7.84 3.60
CA GLY A 50 0.55 -6.71 3.53
C GLY A 50 -0.22 -6.64 2.21
N SER A 51 -1.05 -5.61 2.06
CA SER A 51 -1.92 -5.42 0.90
C SER A 51 -1.17 -4.87 -0.32
N LEU A 52 -1.46 -5.42 -1.51
CA LEU A 52 -0.99 -4.86 -2.78
C LEU A 52 -1.60 -3.48 -3.08
N SER A 53 -2.74 -3.12 -2.46
CA SER A 53 -3.31 -1.78 -2.61
C SER A 53 -2.40 -0.68 -2.07
N HIS A 54 -1.62 -0.95 -1.03
CA HIS A 54 -0.63 -0.02 -0.49
C HIS A 54 0.53 0.22 -1.47
N GLN A 55 0.93 -0.82 -2.22
CA GLN A 55 1.93 -0.67 -3.28
C GLN A 55 1.39 0.22 -4.42
N GLN A 56 0.14 0.01 -4.84
CA GLN A 56 -0.47 0.86 -5.87
C GLN A 56 -0.60 2.32 -5.42
N MET A 57 -1.03 2.54 -4.16
CA MET A 57 -1.10 3.89 -3.59
C MET A 57 0.26 4.59 -3.59
N TRP A 58 1.34 3.87 -3.28
CA TRP A 58 2.69 4.42 -3.36
C TRP A 58 3.10 4.77 -4.79
N VAL A 59 2.79 3.93 -5.77
CA VAL A 59 3.05 4.23 -7.19
C VAL A 59 2.32 5.50 -7.62
N ASP A 60 1.05 5.64 -7.25
CA ASP A 60 0.23 6.82 -7.55
C ASP A 60 0.80 8.08 -6.85
N TYR A 61 1.30 7.92 -5.62
CA TYR A 61 1.93 8.98 -4.85
C TYR A 61 3.24 9.47 -5.50
N ILE A 62 4.10 8.56 -5.91
CA ILE A 62 5.34 8.88 -6.64
C ILE A 62 5.02 9.52 -8.00
N GLN A 63 4.01 9.04 -8.71
CA GLN A 63 3.59 9.66 -9.97
C GLN A 63 3.12 11.10 -9.74
N ALA A 64 2.31 11.35 -8.69
CA ALA A 64 1.88 12.69 -8.33
C ALA A 64 3.06 13.63 -7.99
N HIS A 65 4.11 13.12 -7.33
CA HIS A 65 5.35 13.89 -7.10
C HIS A 65 6.07 14.21 -8.41
N ASN A 66 6.19 13.24 -9.31
CA ASN A 66 6.81 13.43 -10.63
C ASN A 66 6.04 14.44 -11.50
N ASP A 67 4.71 14.49 -11.34
CA ASP A 67 3.82 15.42 -12.05
C ASP A 67 3.65 16.76 -11.36
N ARG A 68 4.20 16.94 -10.15
CA ARG A 68 4.01 18.13 -9.30
C ARG A 68 2.54 18.35 -8.91
N ASP A 69 1.74 17.28 -8.87
CA ASP A 69 0.33 17.35 -8.49
C ASP A 69 0.16 17.40 -6.97
N LEU A 70 0.40 18.58 -6.40
CA LEU A 70 0.26 18.84 -4.96
C LEU A 70 -1.14 18.51 -4.43
N LYS A 71 -2.19 18.67 -5.27
CA LYS A 71 -3.55 18.32 -4.88
C LYS A 71 -3.69 16.82 -4.69
N LYS A 72 -3.19 16.02 -5.65
CA LYS A 72 -3.23 14.56 -5.56
C LYS A 72 -2.41 14.03 -4.39
N ILE A 73 -1.23 14.62 -4.12
CA ILE A 73 -0.41 14.30 -2.95
C ILE A 73 -1.20 14.57 -1.66
N ALA A 74 -1.84 15.74 -1.55
CA ALA A 74 -2.65 16.11 -0.38
C ALA A 74 -3.85 15.17 -0.16
N GLU A 75 -4.46 14.66 -1.22
CA GLU A 75 -5.57 13.69 -1.14
C GLU A 75 -5.14 12.32 -0.63
N ILE A 76 -3.92 11.89 -0.94
CA ILE A 76 -3.36 10.61 -0.50
C ILE A 76 -2.86 10.67 0.95
N ASN A 77 -2.34 11.81 1.40
CA ASN A 77 -1.92 12.01 2.78
C ASN A 77 -3.10 12.04 3.75
N ALA A 78 -2.88 11.54 4.97
CA ALA A 78 -3.74 11.84 6.11
C ALA A 78 -3.59 13.32 6.52
N GLU A 79 -4.57 13.88 7.23
CA GLU A 79 -4.51 15.28 7.68
C GLU A 79 -3.35 15.50 8.66
N ASP A 80 -3.13 14.54 9.54
CA ASP A 80 -2.09 14.46 10.56
C ASP A 80 -0.80 13.78 10.06
N TRP A 81 -0.57 13.75 8.75
CA TRP A 81 0.61 13.17 8.12
C TRP A 81 1.91 13.68 8.75
N VAL A 82 2.89 12.77 8.93
CA VAL A 82 4.22 13.13 9.45
C VAL A 82 5.31 12.59 8.52
N GLY A 83 6.27 13.43 8.17
CA GLY A 83 7.46 13.06 7.41
C GLY A 83 8.74 13.22 8.22
N TYR A 84 9.64 12.26 8.02
CA TYR A 84 10.98 12.23 8.61
C TYR A 84 12.04 12.23 7.51
N PRO A 85 12.44 13.42 7.01
CA PRO A 85 13.49 13.54 6.00
C PRO A 85 14.84 13.03 6.50
N PRO A 86 15.80 12.72 5.59
CA PRO A 86 17.08 12.12 5.97
C PRO A 86 18.02 13.07 6.72
N ASP A 87 17.73 14.37 6.76
CA ASP A 87 18.48 15.38 7.51
C ASP A 87 18.14 15.44 9.01
N GLY A 88 17.17 14.60 9.45
CA GLY A 88 16.72 14.53 10.83
C GLY A 88 15.66 15.57 11.20
N SER A 89 15.18 16.35 10.26
CA SER A 89 14.03 17.24 10.49
C SER A 89 12.72 16.45 10.59
N VAL A 90 11.65 17.11 11.02
CA VAL A 90 10.30 16.56 11.04
C VAL A 90 9.35 17.54 10.39
N ILE A 91 8.48 17.04 9.50
CA ILE A 91 7.41 17.82 8.87
C ILE A 91 6.09 17.28 9.42
N GLU A 92 5.34 18.10 10.15
CA GLU A 92 4.11 17.72 10.80
C GLU A 92 2.88 18.32 10.08
N GLY A 93 1.97 17.46 9.66
CA GLY A 93 0.71 17.80 9.01
C GLY A 93 0.80 17.87 7.48
N ASN A 94 -0.30 17.44 6.85
CA ASN A 94 -0.41 17.44 5.39
C ASN A 94 -0.20 18.84 4.77
N ALA A 95 -0.80 19.87 5.37
CA ALA A 95 -0.67 21.25 4.88
C ALA A 95 0.79 21.75 4.89
N ALA A 96 1.56 21.42 5.95
CA ALA A 96 2.98 21.76 6.02
C ALA A 96 3.81 21.00 4.98
N HIS A 97 3.50 19.70 4.76
CA HIS A 97 4.15 18.91 3.72
C HIS A 97 3.92 19.50 2.32
N ILE A 98 2.68 19.87 1.99
CA ILE A 98 2.35 20.46 0.69
C ILE A 98 3.06 21.80 0.49
N ALA A 99 3.11 22.65 1.52
CA ALA A 99 3.83 23.92 1.45
C ALA A 99 5.35 23.71 1.26
N TRP A 100 5.93 22.74 1.96
CA TRP A 100 7.33 22.35 1.81
C TRP A 100 7.64 21.83 0.40
N LEU A 101 6.77 20.94 -0.15
CA LEU A 101 6.90 20.42 -1.51
C LEU A 101 6.80 21.52 -2.56
N ASP A 102 5.87 22.48 -2.41
CA ASP A 102 5.68 23.58 -3.35
C ASP A 102 6.96 24.42 -3.46
N GLU A 103 7.59 24.77 -2.33
CA GLU A 103 8.84 25.50 -2.32
C GLU A 103 10.02 24.66 -2.85
N TRP A 104 10.07 23.39 -2.48
CA TRP A 104 11.12 22.49 -2.94
C TRP A 104 11.05 22.26 -4.46
N PHE A 105 9.85 22.05 -5.01
CA PHE A 105 9.65 21.90 -6.46
C PHE A 105 10.01 23.14 -7.26
N LYS A 106 9.85 24.35 -6.70
CA LYS A 106 10.27 25.61 -7.33
C LYS A 106 11.77 25.80 -7.31
N SER A 107 12.45 25.29 -6.28
CA SER A 107 13.88 25.47 -6.06
C SER A 107 14.74 24.34 -6.62
N SER A 108 14.15 23.21 -6.96
CA SER A 108 14.87 22.01 -7.42
C SER A 108 14.81 21.86 -8.94
N ASP A 109 15.89 21.38 -9.54
CA ASP A 109 15.96 21.15 -10.99
C ASP A 109 15.39 19.78 -11.37
N ASP A 110 14.08 19.76 -11.56
CA ASP A 110 13.25 18.68 -12.07
C ASP A 110 13.52 17.28 -11.47
N PRO A 111 13.49 17.11 -10.12
CA PRO A 111 13.71 15.79 -9.53
C PRO A 111 12.65 14.79 -9.97
N LYS A 112 13.11 13.57 -10.30
CA LYS A 112 12.27 12.45 -10.73
C LYS A 112 12.55 11.23 -9.89
N TRP A 113 11.49 10.59 -9.40
CA TRP A 113 11.56 9.34 -8.67
C TRP A 113 11.22 8.16 -9.55
N THR A 114 11.96 7.07 -9.36
CA THR A 114 11.70 5.78 -9.97
C THR A 114 11.62 4.71 -8.89
N VAL A 115 10.46 4.06 -8.74
CA VAL A 115 10.30 2.94 -7.81
C VAL A 115 11.08 1.73 -8.33
N ARG A 116 11.91 1.11 -7.49
CA ARG A 116 12.73 -0.05 -7.82
C ARG A 116 12.15 -1.35 -7.30
N TRP A 117 11.66 -1.33 -6.06
CA TRP A 117 11.04 -2.47 -5.42
C TRP A 117 10.14 -2.03 -4.27
N MET A 118 9.21 -2.88 -3.88
CA MET A 118 8.26 -2.63 -2.80
C MET A 118 7.96 -3.91 -2.03
N ILE A 119 7.86 -3.82 -0.70
CA ILE A 119 7.45 -4.90 0.19
C ILE A 119 6.38 -4.35 1.12
N ALA A 120 5.13 -4.78 0.94
CA ALA A 120 4.04 -4.45 1.84
C ALA A 120 3.96 -5.49 2.96
N ASN A 121 3.82 -5.02 4.19
CA ASN A 121 3.68 -5.85 5.38
C ASN A 121 2.65 -5.28 6.35
N SER A 122 2.23 -6.12 7.28
CA SER A 122 1.39 -5.71 8.40
C SER A 122 1.87 -6.41 9.66
N GLU A 123 1.70 -5.74 10.80
CA GLU A 123 2.01 -6.29 12.11
C GLU A 123 1.01 -5.77 13.15
N LYS A 124 1.01 -6.35 14.34
CA LYS A 124 0.24 -5.81 15.46
C LYS A 124 1.14 -4.92 16.31
N ASN A 125 0.64 -3.72 16.65
CA ASN A 125 1.28 -2.86 17.62
C ASN A 125 1.16 -3.42 19.05
N ASP A 126 1.63 -2.70 20.05
CA ASP A 126 1.60 -3.16 21.45
C ASP A 126 0.17 -3.19 22.04
N GLU A 127 -0.74 -2.44 21.46
CA GLU A 127 -2.17 -2.41 21.78
C GLU A 127 -2.96 -3.53 21.10
N GLY A 128 -2.33 -4.28 20.17
CA GLY A 128 -2.93 -5.35 19.40
C GLY A 128 -3.67 -4.90 18.13
N GLU A 129 -3.58 -3.62 17.78
CA GLU A 129 -4.12 -3.06 16.55
C GLU A 129 -3.22 -3.40 15.36
N VAL A 130 -3.81 -3.60 14.19
CA VAL A 130 -3.04 -3.93 12.97
C VAL A 130 -2.51 -2.65 12.34
N GLU A 131 -1.21 -2.56 12.24
CA GLU A 131 -0.51 -1.54 11.47
C GLU A 131 -0.15 -2.04 10.07
N HIS A 132 -0.22 -1.15 9.10
CA HIS A 132 0.08 -1.43 7.70
C HIS A 132 1.28 -0.61 7.25
N TRP A 133 2.27 -1.29 6.70
CA TRP A 133 3.53 -0.69 6.30
C TRP A 133 3.91 -1.07 4.88
N LEU A 134 4.69 -0.21 4.24
CA LEU A 134 5.38 -0.45 2.97
C LEU A 134 6.83 -0.02 3.09
N THR A 135 7.74 -0.93 2.86
CA THR A 135 9.16 -0.59 2.66
C THR A 135 9.45 -0.61 1.17
N THR A 136 10.09 0.44 0.67
CA THR A 136 10.37 0.56 -0.77
C THR A 136 11.72 1.20 -1.04
N GLY A 137 12.38 0.74 -2.11
CA GLY A 137 13.57 1.37 -2.67
C GLY A 137 13.20 2.19 -3.90
N ASN A 138 13.69 3.43 -3.94
CA ASN A 138 13.46 4.36 -5.04
C ASN A 138 14.79 5.00 -5.43
N ASP A 139 14.93 5.35 -6.71
CA ASP A 139 15.96 6.28 -7.14
C ASP A 139 15.32 7.65 -7.34
N ILE A 140 16.03 8.69 -6.92
CA ILE A 140 15.73 10.07 -7.31
C ILE A 140 16.86 10.57 -8.21
N THR A 141 16.52 11.17 -9.34
CA THR A 141 17.45 11.84 -10.24
C THR A 141 17.11 13.34 -10.29
N PHE A 142 18.12 14.17 -10.25
CA PHE A 142 18.01 15.63 -10.35
C PHE A 142 19.34 16.19 -10.89
N ASN A 143 19.37 17.46 -11.28
CA ASN A 143 20.64 18.11 -11.61
C ASN A 143 21.20 18.83 -10.39
N ASP A 144 22.52 18.74 -10.22
CA ASP A 144 23.23 19.51 -9.18
C ASP A 144 23.41 20.98 -9.60
N ALA A 145 24.04 21.77 -8.75
CA ALA A 145 24.27 23.20 -9.00
C ALA A 145 25.17 23.48 -10.23
N ASP A 146 25.95 22.50 -10.66
CA ASP A 146 26.82 22.55 -11.85
C ASP A 146 26.12 22.06 -13.12
N GLY A 147 24.86 21.59 -13.00
CA GLY A 147 24.04 21.07 -14.09
C GLY A 147 24.34 19.61 -14.43
N ASN A 148 25.08 18.88 -13.59
CA ASN A 148 25.31 17.45 -13.79
C ASN A 148 24.13 16.66 -13.21
N GLN A 149 23.69 15.61 -13.97
CA GLN A 149 22.68 14.71 -13.42
C GLN A 149 23.29 13.85 -12.32
N VAL A 150 22.67 13.89 -11.15
CA VAL A 150 23.01 13.04 -10.01
C VAL A 150 21.88 12.08 -9.69
N THR A 151 22.21 10.97 -9.05
CA THR A 151 21.24 9.98 -8.58
C THR A 151 21.48 9.71 -7.10
N GLU A 152 20.41 9.66 -6.33
CA GLU A 152 20.42 9.16 -4.97
C GLU A 152 19.53 7.93 -4.86
N HIS A 153 19.93 7.00 -3.99
CA HIS A 153 19.11 5.87 -3.62
C HIS A 153 18.37 6.17 -2.34
N HIS A 154 17.04 6.15 -2.38
CA HIS A 154 16.18 6.38 -1.25
C HIS A 154 15.50 5.08 -0.81
N MET A 155 15.51 4.80 0.50
CA MET A 155 14.59 3.87 1.12
C MET A 155 13.51 4.66 1.84
N HIS A 156 12.26 4.28 1.62
CA HIS A 156 11.14 4.81 2.37
C HIS A 156 10.49 3.69 3.17
N ASN A 157 10.12 4.02 4.42
CA ASN A 157 9.22 3.19 5.22
C ASN A 157 7.94 3.99 5.46
N ILE A 158 6.82 3.49 4.97
CA ILE A 158 5.56 4.22 4.87
C ILE A 158 4.51 3.52 5.71
N GLN A 159 3.81 4.26 6.58
CA GLN A 159 2.67 3.77 7.34
C GLN A 159 1.36 4.21 6.70
N PHE A 160 0.36 3.32 6.73
CA PHE A 160 -0.97 3.57 6.21
C PHE A 160 -2.03 3.34 7.30
N ALA A 161 -2.99 4.24 7.38
CA ALA A 161 -4.21 4.06 8.15
C ALA A 161 -5.39 4.66 7.36
N ASP A 162 -6.57 4.06 7.47
CA ASP A 162 -7.82 4.53 6.86
C ASP A 162 -7.71 4.87 5.36
N GLY A 163 -6.91 4.07 4.64
CA GLY A 163 -6.68 4.24 3.20
C GLY A 163 -5.88 5.49 2.83
N ARG A 164 -5.05 6.02 3.73
CA ARG A 164 -4.18 7.18 3.55
C ARG A 164 -2.78 6.89 4.06
N ILE A 165 -1.81 7.67 3.59
CA ILE A 165 -0.45 7.69 4.13
C ILE A 165 -0.43 8.57 5.38
N THR A 166 0.00 8.00 6.51
CA THR A 166 0.10 8.71 7.80
C THR A 166 1.53 9.10 8.13
N GLN A 167 2.51 8.26 7.79
CA GLN A 167 3.90 8.55 8.10
C GLN A 167 4.82 8.11 6.96
N ILE A 168 5.91 8.85 6.76
CA ILE A 168 6.98 8.47 5.83
C ILE A 168 8.33 8.74 6.48
N TYR A 169 9.15 7.68 6.62
CA TYR A 169 10.56 7.77 6.97
C TYR A 169 11.40 7.67 5.70
N VAL A 170 12.34 8.60 5.51
CA VAL A 170 13.22 8.63 4.33
C VAL A 170 14.67 8.42 4.76
N TYR A 171 15.34 7.47 4.10
CA TYR A 171 16.77 7.23 4.22
C TYR A 171 17.39 7.41 2.84
N SER A 172 18.45 8.20 2.73
CA SER A 172 19.10 8.45 1.45
C SER A 172 20.59 8.14 1.49
N ARG A 173 21.13 7.80 0.33
CA ARG A 173 22.56 7.76 0.08
C ARG A 173 22.84 8.12 -1.38
N PRO A 174 23.98 8.79 -1.68
CA PRO A 174 24.41 8.97 -3.07
C PRO A 174 24.60 7.65 -3.80
N ALA A 175 24.26 7.60 -5.09
CA ALA A 175 24.67 6.49 -5.95
C ALA A 175 26.19 6.51 -6.10
N PRO A 176 26.84 5.34 -6.24
CA PRO A 176 28.26 5.30 -6.55
C PRO A 176 28.56 6.07 -7.85
N ASN A 177 29.61 6.87 -7.86
CA ASN A 177 30.12 7.46 -9.08
C ASN A 177 30.60 6.31 -10.00
N THR A 178 29.97 6.14 -11.15
CA THR A 178 30.35 5.15 -12.20
C THR A 178 31.32 5.75 -13.16
#